data_ca51c421b84ca521b25ab520dda135d8
#
_entry.id   ca51c421b84ca521b25ab520dda135d8
#
_cell.length_a   1.000
_cell.length_b   1.000
_cell.length_c   1.000
_cell.angle_alpha   90.00
_cell.angle_beta   90.00
_cell.angle_gamma   90.00
#
_symmetry.space_group_name_H-M   'P 1'
#
loop_
_entity.id
_entity.type
_entity.pdbx_description
1 polymer ?
#
loop_
_entity_poly.entity_id
_entity_poly.type
_entity_poly.pdbx_seq_one_letter_code
_entity_poly.pdbx_strand_id
1 'polypeptide(L)'
;MNFAGRCCTFLLALLMVYSAMIMAFSRISFGHVPLIFHMTQGLVLKGGYTHARLNQFRNDHPYDILIFGSSRANRGIDPAVFEAEGYSAYNLGTDDQTPINTEVMVKYFTKQQ
;
A
#
# COMPACT_ATOMS: atom_id res chain seq x y z
N MET A 1 31.36 27.64 -20.00
CA MET A 1 30.02 27.14 -19.56
C MET A 1 29.33 28.28 -18.84
N ASN A 2 28.20 28.73 -19.38
CA ASN A 2 27.43 29.85 -18.87
C ASN A 2 26.82 29.50 -17.49
N PHE A 3 26.51 30.53 -16.67
CA PHE A 3 25.87 30.32 -15.35
C PHE A 3 24.65 29.39 -15.46
N ALA A 4 23.78 29.60 -16.43
CA ALA A 4 22.61 28.74 -16.68
C ALA A 4 23.01 27.27 -16.93
N GLY A 5 24.06 27.02 -17.67
CA GLY A 5 24.55 25.64 -17.91
C GLY A 5 25.04 24.94 -16.63
N ARG A 6 25.71 25.69 -15.74
CA ARG A 6 26.14 25.15 -14.43
C ARG A 6 24.95 24.83 -13.53
N CYS A 7 23.93 25.69 -13.53
CA CYS A 7 22.70 25.44 -12.79
C CYS A 7 21.96 24.19 -13.32
N CYS A 8 21.82 24.05 -14.63
CA CYS A 8 21.20 22.87 -15.24
C CYS A 8 21.96 21.59 -14.91
N THR A 9 23.30 21.61 -15.01
CA THR A 9 24.12 20.43 -14.66
C THR A 9 23.95 20.06 -13.19
N PHE A 10 23.93 21.05 -12.30
CA PHE A 10 23.71 20.81 -10.87
C PHE A 10 22.33 20.21 -10.57
N LEU A 11 21.27 20.75 -11.20
CA LEU A 11 19.90 20.22 -11.03
C LEU A 11 19.76 18.81 -11.57
N LEU A 12 20.37 18.50 -12.70
CA LEU A 12 20.37 17.14 -13.26
C LEU A 12 21.13 16.16 -12.37
N ALA A 13 22.28 16.56 -11.83
CA ALA A 13 23.03 15.74 -10.87
C ALA A 13 22.21 15.48 -9.60
N LEU A 14 21.55 16.50 -9.06
CA LEU A 14 20.69 16.39 -7.89
C LEU A 14 19.52 15.43 -8.16
N LEU A 15 18.87 15.55 -9.31
CA LEU A 15 17.77 14.66 -9.71
C LEU A 15 18.23 13.20 -9.83
N MET A 16 19.42 12.97 -10.40
CA MET A 16 19.98 11.62 -10.51
C MET A 16 20.29 11.01 -9.14
N VAL A 17 20.92 11.78 -8.25
CA VAL A 17 21.20 11.32 -6.88
C VAL A 17 19.90 11.01 -6.14
N TYR A 18 18.90 11.88 -6.23
CA TYR A 18 17.59 11.68 -5.61
C TYR A 18 16.90 10.42 -6.12
N SER A 19 16.89 10.21 -7.44
CA SER A 19 16.29 9.02 -8.06
C SER A 19 17.04 7.74 -7.65
N ALA A 20 18.37 7.78 -7.58
CA ALA A 20 19.17 6.65 -7.12
C ALA A 20 18.88 6.31 -5.65
N MET A 21 18.74 7.32 -4.80
CA MET A 21 18.36 7.13 -3.38
C MET A 21 16.98 6.48 -3.25
N ILE A 22 15.97 6.95 -3.98
CA ILE A 22 14.63 6.35 -3.95
C ILE A 22 14.70 4.88 -4.39
N MET A 23 15.40 4.58 -5.48
CA MET A 23 15.58 3.19 -5.94
C MET A 23 16.30 2.32 -4.91
N ALA A 24 17.34 2.83 -4.27
CA ALA A 24 18.04 2.11 -3.23
C ALA A 24 17.14 1.83 -2.02
N PHE A 25 16.43 2.84 -1.51
CA PHE A 25 15.53 2.67 -0.36
C PHE A 25 14.32 1.78 -0.66
N SER A 26 13.87 1.71 -1.90
CA SER A 26 12.79 0.80 -2.30
C SER A 26 13.26 -0.66 -2.41
N ARG A 27 14.56 -0.91 -2.66
CA ARG A 27 15.14 -2.25 -2.78
C ARG A 27 15.59 -2.84 -1.45
N ILE A 28 15.98 -1.99 -0.51
CA ILE A 28 16.39 -2.43 0.82
C ILE A 28 15.13 -2.69 1.65
N SER A 29 14.96 -3.91 2.14
CA SER A 29 13.84 -4.30 3.00
C SER A 29 14.34 -4.80 4.35
N PHE A 30 13.65 -4.43 5.41
CA PHE A 30 13.84 -4.97 6.74
C PHE A 30 12.57 -5.73 7.15
N GLY A 31 12.69 -7.04 7.38
CA GLY A 31 11.58 -7.87 7.83
C GLY A 31 10.38 -7.86 6.87
N HIS A 32 10.59 -8.06 5.57
CA HIS A 32 9.59 -8.06 4.49
C HIS A 32 8.96 -6.69 4.14
N VAL A 33 9.40 -5.60 4.78
CA VAL A 33 8.90 -4.24 4.49
C VAL A 33 10.02 -3.41 3.86
N PRO A 34 9.85 -2.81 2.67
CA PRO A 34 10.84 -1.92 2.08
C PRO A 34 11.18 -0.73 3.01
N LEU A 35 12.45 -0.32 3.01
CA LEU A 35 12.95 0.74 3.89
C LEU A 35 12.18 2.06 3.73
N ILE A 36 11.73 2.35 2.51
CA ILE A 36 10.93 3.55 2.24
C ILE A 36 9.63 3.61 3.08
N PHE A 37 9.02 2.45 3.36
CA PHE A 37 7.84 2.39 4.22
C PHE A 37 8.17 2.53 5.70
N HIS A 38 9.40 2.25 6.12
CA HIS A 38 9.83 2.54 7.49
C HIS A 38 10.01 4.03 7.75
N MET A 39 10.32 4.82 6.71
CA MET A 39 10.51 6.27 6.83
C MET A 39 9.20 7.06 6.80
N THR A 40 8.13 6.48 6.25
CA THR A 40 6.80 7.12 6.17
C THR A 40 5.93 6.84 7.39
N GLN A 41 6.49 6.20 8.42
CA GLN A 41 5.71 5.75 9.56
C GLN A 41 5.61 6.80 10.68
N GLY A 42 4.39 7.20 10.94
CA GLY A 42 4.01 7.43 12.32
C GLY A 42 4.23 6.14 13.14
N LEU A 43 4.70 6.28 14.34
CA LEU A 43 5.24 5.30 15.28
C LEU A 43 4.48 3.96 15.50
N VAL A 44 3.35 3.71 14.87
CA VAL A 44 2.46 2.60 15.26
C VAL A 44 2.33 1.49 14.20
N LEU A 45 2.48 1.78 12.90
CA LEU A 45 2.20 0.79 11.85
C LEU A 45 3.28 0.80 10.75
N LYS A 46 4.14 -0.21 10.73
CA LYS A 46 5.16 -0.40 9.69
C LYS A 46 4.52 -0.60 8.31
N GLY A 47 4.70 0.35 7.38
CA GLY A 47 4.11 0.31 6.04
C GLY A 47 2.77 1.04 5.88
N GLY A 48 2.26 1.67 6.95
CA GLY A 48 0.97 2.36 6.97
C GLY A 48 -0.23 1.42 7.08
N TYR A 49 -1.42 2.00 7.21
CA TYR A 49 -2.67 1.27 7.44
C TYR A 49 -2.99 0.24 6.35
N THR A 50 -2.81 0.60 5.09
CA THR A 50 -3.08 -0.30 3.96
C THR A 50 -2.18 -1.53 4.00
N HIS A 51 -0.87 -1.34 4.19
CA HIS A 51 0.07 -2.45 4.26
C HIS A 51 -0.19 -3.35 5.47
N ALA A 52 -0.48 -2.77 6.63
CA ALA A 52 -0.81 -3.53 7.83
C ALA A 52 -2.08 -4.38 7.61
N ARG A 53 -3.12 -3.82 7.01
CA ARG A 53 -4.36 -4.52 6.70
C ARG A 53 -4.17 -5.65 5.70
N LEU A 54 -3.42 -5.42 4.62
CA LEU A 54 -3.11 -6.46 3.64
C LEU A 54 -2.31 -7.61 4.25
N ASN A 55 -1.41 -7.31 5.18
CA ASN A 55 -0.63 -8.33 5.91
C ASN A 55 -1.43 -9.07 6.99
N GLN A 56 -2.51 -8.48 7.49
CA GLN A 56 -3.41 -9.12 8.45
C GLN A 56 -4.43 -10.03 7.77
N PHE A 57 -4.58 -9.91 6.45
CA PHE A 57 -5.43 -10.82 5.70
C PHE A 57 -4.90 -12.25 5.81
N ARG A 58 -5.77 -13.15 6.22
CA ARG A 58 -5.44 -14.56 6.43
C ARG A 58 -5.89 -15.39 5.23
N ASN A 59 -4.92 -15.92 4.52
CA ASN A 59 -5.19 -16.79 3.37
C ASN A 59 -5.70 -18.18 3.76
N ASP A 60 -5.46 -18.56 5.01
CA ASP A 60 -5.89 -19.85 5.60
C ASP A 60 -7.29 -19.80 6.21
N HIS A 61 -7.95 -18.63 6.16
CA HIS A 61 -9.28 -18.42 6.67
C HIS A 61 -10.24 -18.07 5.53
N PRO A 62 -11.27 -18.87 5.26
CA PRO A 62 -12.28 -18.54 4.27
C PRO A 62 -13.13 -17.37 4.76
N TYR A 63 -13.28 -16.35 3.93
CA TYR A 63 -14.18 -15.23 4.18
C TYR A 63 -15.40 -15.34 3.28
N ASP A 64 -16.60 -15.19 3.88
CA ASP A 64 -17.86 -15.17 3.13
C ASP A 64 -17.98 -13.86 2.33
N ILE A 65 -17.44 -12.76 2.85
CA ILE A 65 -17.55 -11.43 2.27
C ILE A 65 -16.18 -10.76 2.22
N LEU A 66 -15.72 -10.41 1.01
CA LEU A 66 -14.57 -9.55 0.79
C LEU A 66 -15.02 -8.19 0.24
N ILE A 67 -14.63 -7.12 0.94
CA ILE A 67 -15.02 -5.75 0.58
C ILE A 67 -13.84 -5.07 -0.08
N PHE A 68 -14.04 -4.60 -1.32
CA PHE A 68 -13.05 -3.85 -2.08
C PHE A 68 -13.58 -2.46 -2.41
N GLY A 69 -12.72 -1.49 -2.55
CA GLY A 69 -13.07 -0.15 -2.98
C GLY A 69 -12.17 0.94 -2.40
N SER A 70 -12.50 2.17 -2.73
CA SER A 70 -11.75 3.35 -2.32
C SER A 70 -12.00 3.70 -0.84
N SER A 71 -11.62 4.91 -0.44
CA SER A 71 -11.80 5.43 0.92
C SER A 71 -13.22 5.28 1.47
N ARG A 72 -14.24 5.30 0.61
CA ARG A 72 -15.65 5.07 1.04
C ARG A 72 -15.87 3.64 1.54
N ALA A 73 -15.34 2.65 0.84
CA ALA A 73 -15.40 1.26 1.31
C ALA A 73 -14.52 1.07 2.54
N ASN A 74 -13.29 1.63 2.50
CA ASN A 74 -12.33 1.52 3.59
C ASN A 74 -12.87 2.05 4.93
N ARG A 75 -13.56 3.20 4.92
CA ARG A 75 -14.03 3.90 6.12
C ARG A 75 -15.52 3.78 6.38
N GLY A 76 -16.30 3.46 5.35
CA GLY A 76 -17.77 3.46 5.41
C GLY A 76 -18.40 2.08 5.63
N ILE A 77 -17.64 1.00 5.46
CA ILE A 77 -18.14 -0.36 5.61
C ILE A 77 -17.35 -1.05 6.72
N ASP A 78 -18.03 -1.32 7.83
CA ASP A 78 -17.46 -2.05 8.96
C ASP A 78 -17.75 -3.56 8.80
N PRO A 79 -16.73 -4.42 8.69
CA PRO A 79 -16.90 -5.87 8.65
C PRO A 79 -17.67 -6.43 9.84
N ALA A 80 -17.56 -5.82 11.01
CA ALA A 80 -18.23 -6.27 12.24
C ALA A 80 -19.76 -6.33 12.11
N VAL A 81 -20.34 -5.53 11.21
CA VAL A 81 -21.79 -5.58 10.94
C VAL A 81 -22.19 -6.92 10.33
N PHE A 82 -21.38 -7.46 9.43
CA PHE A 82 -21.61 -8.76 8.79
C PHE A 82 -21.30 -9.91 9.75
N GLU A 83 -20.27 -9.74 10.58
CA GLU A 83 -19.89 -10.72 11.61
C GLU A 83 -21.01 -10.87 12.66
N ALA A 84 -21.70 -9.81 12.99
CA ALA A 84 -22.85 -9.85 13.90
C ALA A 84 -24.02 -10.69 13.33
N GLU A 85 -24.12 -10.80 12.01
CA GLU A 85 -25.10 -11.65 11.30
C GLU A 85 -24.57 -13.08 11.00
N GLY A 86 -23.36 -13.38 11.46
CA GLY A 86 -22.76 -14.72 11.33
C GLY A 86 -21.92 -14.94 10.06
N TYR A 87 -21.62 -13.88 9.30
CA TYR A 87 -20.78 -13.95 8.13
C TYR A 87 -19.34 -13.53 8.45
N SER A 88 -18.37 -14.30 7.99
CA SER A 88 -16.97 -13.90 8.06
C SER A 88 -16.68 -12.84 6.98
N ALA A 89 -16.27 -11.64 7.40
CA ALA A 89 -16.07 -10.53 6.48
C ALA A 89 -14.69 -9.88 6.64
N TYR A 90 -14.10 -9.43 5.53
CA TYR A 90 -12.84 -8.68 5.55
C TYR A 90 -12.86 -7.48 4.61
N ASN A 91 -12.41 -6.32 5.09
CA ASN A 91 -12.37 -5.10 4.31
C ASN A 91 -10.97 -4.85 3.75
N LEU A 92 -10.81 -5.06 2.44
CA LEU A 92 -9.63 -4.82 1.62
C LEU A 92 -9.67 -3.46 0.89
N GLY A 93 -10.62 -2.60 1.22
CA GLY A 93 -10.68 -1.23 0.70
C GLY A 93 -9.47 -0.41 1.13
N THR A 94 -8.98 0.44 0.25
CA THR A 94 -7.84 1.33 0.51
C THR A 94 -8.15 2.75 0.08
N ASP A 95 -7.44 3.74 0.66
CA ASP A 95 -7.57 5.10 0.16
C ASP A 95 -7.04 5.15 -1.29
N ASP A 96 -7.73 5.95 -2.14
CA ASP A 96 -7.39 6.14 -3.56
C ASP A 96 -7.35 4.86 -4.43
N GLN A 97 -8.02 3.80 -4.02
CA GLN A 97 -8.12 2.58 -4.82
C GLN A 97 -8.88 2.84 -6.13
N THR A 98 -8.17 2.66 -7.26
CA THR A 98 -8.73 2.78 -8.58
C THR A 98 -9.43 1.47 -9.03
N PRO A 99 -10.30 1.50 -10.06
CA PRO A 99 -10.88 0.27 -10.61
C PRO A 99 -9.83 -0.76 -11.06
N ILE A 100 -8.71 -0.30 -11.63
CA ILE A 100 -7.60 -1.18 -12.06
C ILE A 100 -6.96 -1.86 -10.84
N ASN A 101 -6.69 -1.09 -9.77
CA ASN A 101 -6.15 -1.66 -8.54
C ASN A 101 -7.13 -2.66 -7.92
N THR A 102 -8.43 -2.35 -7.94
CA THR A 102 -9.48 -3.25 -7.46
C THR A 102 -9.48 -4.56 -8.23
N GLU A 103 -9.38 -4.53 -9.56
CA GLU A 103 -9.33 -5.73 -10.39
C GLU A 103 -8.13 -6.63 -10.02
N VAL A 104 -6.95 -6.03 -9.85
CA VAL A 104 -5.75 -6.76 -9.44
C VAL A 104 -5.93 -7.40 -8.06
N MET A 105 -6.47 -6.64 -7.11
CA MET A 105 -6.70 -7.12 -5.74
C MET A 105 -7.73 -8.24 -5.70
N VAL A 106 -8.85 -8.11 -6.42
CA VAL A 106 -9.86 -9.16 -6.53
C VAL A 106 -9.21 -10.44 -7.07
N LYS A 107 -8.49 -10.36 -8.20
CA LYS A 107 -7.80 -11.51 -8.78
C LYS A 107 -6.79 -12.16 -7.84
N TYR A 108 -6.09 -11.36 -7.05
CA TYR A 108 -5.09 -11.86 -6.11
C TYR A 108 -5.72 -12.54 -4.90
N PHE A 109 -6.64 -11.85 -4.22
CA PHE A 109 -7.19 -12.34 -2.96
C PHE A 109 -8.25 -13.41 -3.12
N THR A 110 -9.02 -13.44 -4.22
CA THR A 110 -9.99 -14.52 -4.48
C THR A 110 -9.36 -15.82 -4.97
N LYS A 111 -8.12 -15.81 -5.46
CA LYS A 111 -7.39 -17.03 -5.80
C LYS A 111 -6.78 -17.74 -4.59
N GLN A 112 -6.73 -17.08 -3.47
CA GLN A 112 -6.12 -17.59 -2.24
C GLN A 112 -7.17 -18.18 -1.28
N GLN A 113 -8.43 -18.07 -1.63
CA GLN A 113 -9.56 -18.71 -0.96
C GLN A 113 -10.02 -19.96 -1.74
#